data_6e826b181374461de1db1d6492c3ebba
#
_entry.id   6e826b181374461de1db1d6492c3ebba
#
_cell.length_a   1.000
_cell.length_b   1.000
_cell.length_c   1.000
_cell.angle_alpha   90.00
_cell.angle_beta   90.00
_cell.angle_gamma   90.00
#
_symmetry.space_group_name_H-M   'P 1'
#
loop_
_entity.id
_entity.type
_entity.pdbx_description
1 polymer ?
#
loop_
_entity_poly.entity_id
_entity_poly.type
_entity_poly.pdbx_seq_one_letter_code
_entity_poly.pdbx_strand_id
1 'polypeptide(L)'
;LQDNDILDIVVNGAVAAGKDAGATISVSPTVYVVTSKTYALLGTKPNEAEGICEKTTKVNLKKSASVNATDNTNIITAAGAVGITTGGSGVGGSVDVTVLLKEVKAIVAEGTEVYYVSVIAPEGLSVTAKSTEDIEAFVFGLGAGDNSSASGSISVLVVENDVLSNLGNYAKVGNENSRGNVNLSASDQAKIINIAGAAGLSISGNCVGISNADLIFDGTTKARIGNNSIIFAKNVNVNSKTDTNTVSVAVSG
;
A
#
# COMPACT_ATOMS: atom_id res chain seq x y z
N LEU A 1 -5.57 7.00 12.95
CA LEU A 1 -6.31 6.23 11.96
C LEU A 1 -6.39 7.05 10.67
N GLN A 2 -6.01 6.45 9.58
CA GLN A 2 -6.21 6.98 8.24
C GLN A 2 -6.89 5.91 7.39
N ASP A 3 -7.93 6.31 6.67
CA ASP A 3 -8.64 5.47 5.71
C ASP A 3 -8.61 6.18 4.35
N ASN A 4 -8.15 5.47 3.31
CA ASN A 4 -8.03 5.97 1.95
C ASN A 4 -8.81 5.04 1.01
N ASP A 5 -9.90 5.53 0.45
CA ASP A 5 -10.68 4.82 -0.57
C ASP A 5 -10.52 5.53 -1.90
N ILE A 6 -10.02 4.83 -2.90
CA ILE A 6 -9.80 5.35 -4.24
C ILE A 6 -10.49 4.42 -5.24
N LEU A 7 -11.43 4.98 -5.99
CA LEU A 7 -12.07 4.32 -7.12
C LEU A 7 -11.82 5.13 -8.38
N ASP A 8 -11.15 4.53 -9.36
CA ASP A 8 -11.02 5.12 -10.68
C ASP A 8 -11.38 4.15 -11.80
N ILE A 9 -12.20 4.61 -12.70
CA ILE A 9 -12.65 3.85 -13.86
C ILE A 9 -12.50 4.71 -15.10
N VAL A 10 -11.59 4.33 -16.00
CA VAL A 10 -11.40 5.00 -17.29
C VAL A 10 -11.64 4.02 -18.42
N VAL A 11 -12.65 4.28 -19.22
CA VAL A 11 -12.95 3.48 -20.42
C VAL A 11 -13.05 4.39 -21.63
N ASN A 12 -12.26 4.14 -22.64
CA ASN A 12 -12.30 4.83 -23.92
C ASN A 12 -12.84 3.91 -25.02
N GLY A 13 -13.67 4.46 -25.89
CA GLY A 13 -14.20 3.73 -27.03
C GLY A 13 -14.12 4.54 -28.32
N ALA A 14 -13.77 3.89 -29.42
CA ALA A 14 -13.83 4.46 -30.74
C ALA A 14 -14.53 3.45 -31.69
N VAL A 15 -15.48 3.94 -32.45
CA VAL A 15 -16.23 3.13 -33.43
C VAL A 15 -16.25 3.84 -34.79
N ALA A 16 -15.83 3.13 -35.83
CA ALA A 16 -16.00 3.60 -37.21
C ALA A 16 -16.82 2.58 -38.00
N ALA A 17 -17.81 3.06 -38.72
CA ALA A 17 -18.72 2.23 -39.53
C ALA A 17 -18.79 2.74 -40.97
N GLY A 18 -18.74 1.83 -41.93
CA GLY A 18 -18.82 2.14 -43.38
C GLY A 18 -17.92 1.20 -44.19
N LYS A 19 -18.28 0.97 -45.45
CA LYS A 19 -17.52 0.07 -46.35
C LYS A 19 -16.07 0.53 -46.59
N ASP A 20 -15.83 1.82 -46.44
CA ASP A 20 -14.49 2.45 -46.62
C ASP A 20 -13.91 2.90 -45.29
N ALA A 21 -14.39 2.42 -44.15
CA ALA A 21 -13.84 2.73 -42.86
C ALA A 21 -12.42 2.13 -42.74
N GLY A 22 -11.38 2.98 -42.65
CA GLY A 22 -9.97 2.57 -42.66
C GLY A 22 -9.54 1.87 -41.37
N ALA A 23 -9.20 2.62 -40.34
CA ALA A 23 -8.76 2.09 -39.05
C ALA A 23 -9.38 2.88 -37.90
N THR A 24 -9.63 2.19 -36.79
CA THR A 24 -10.07 2.79 -35.55
C THR A 24 -9.06 2.47 -34.46
N ILE A 25 -8.60 3.50 -33.74
CA ILE A 25 -7.65 3.34 -32.65
C ILE A 25 -8.24 3.97 -31.39
N SER A 26 -8.29 3.19 -30.33
CA SER A 26 -8.68 3.65 -28.99
C SER A 26 -7.58 3.32 -27.99
N VAL A 27 -7.16 4.31 -27.20
CA VAL A 27 -6.13 4.11 -26.15
C VAL A 27 -6.60 4.74 -24.84
N SER A 28 -6.41 4.03 -23.75
CA SER A 28 -6.79 4.46 -22.40
C SER A 28 -5.59 4.34 -21.44
N PRO A 29 -4.73 5.36 -21.35
CA PRO A 29 -3.70 5.38 -20.33
C PRO A 29 -4.24 5.90 -19.00
N THR A 30 -3.85 5.27 -17.90
CA THR A 30 -4.09 5.70 -16.52
C THR A 30 -2.80 5.66 -15.73
N VAL A 31 -2.55 6.65 -14.89
CA VAL A 31 -1.40 6.66 -13.99
C VAL A 31 -1.83 7.21 -12.64
N TYR A 32 -1.64 6.41 -11.61
CA TYR A 32 -1.92 6.76 -10.23
C TYR A 32 -0.66 6.71 -9.38
N VAL A 33 -0.45 7.74 -8.56
CA VAL A 33 0.57 7.73 -7.52
C VAL A 33 -0.09 8.14 -6.21
N VAL A 34 -0.16 7.23 -5.29
CA VAL A 34 -0.73 7.43 -3.96
C VAL A 34 0.40 7.40 -2.93
N THR A 35 0.50 8.44 -2.12
CA THR A 35 1.45 8.49 -1.00
C THR A 35 0.66 8.66 0.30
N SER A 36 0.80 7.71 1.22
CA SER A 36 0.16 7.74 2.52
C SER A 36 1.19 7.66 3.64
N LYS A 37 1.12 8.60 4.59
CA LYS A 37 2.01 8.62 5.76
C LYS A 37 1.23 8.80 7.03
N THR A 38 1.22 7.77 7.87
CA THR A 38 0.49 7.74 9.14
C THR A 38 1.45 7.56 10.30
N TYR A 39 1.57 8.58 11.14
CA TYR A 39 2.48 8.56 12.28
C TYR A 39 1.77 8.76 13.61
N ALA A 40 2.15 7.96 14.60
CA ALA A 40 1.85 8.19 16.00
C ALA A 40 3.17 8.30 16.78
N LEU A 41 3.36 9.40 17.48
CA LEU A 41 4.60 9.69 18.20
C LEU A 41 4.31 10.00 19.66
N LEU A 42 4.99 9.31 20.56
CA LEU A 42 5.07 9.64 21.98
C LEU A 42 6.47 10.19 22.29
N GLY A 43 6.54 11.45 22.71
CA GLY A 43 7.79 12.14 22.97
C GLY A 43 8.10 13.24 21.96
N THR A 44 9.30 13.75 22.00
CA THR A 44 9.75 14.85 21.14
C THR A 44 10.48 14.28 19.91
N LYS A 45 10.09 14.70 18.71
CA LYS A 45 10.82 14.33 17.48
C LYS A 45 12.26 14.85 17.60
N PRO A 46 13.29 14.02 17.33
CA PRO A 46 14.67 14.49 17.29
C PRO A 46 14.80 15.61 16.26
N ASN A 47 15.59 16.62 16.56
CA ASN A 47 15.93 17.65 15.58
C ASN A 47 16.88 17.03 14.55
N GLU A 48 16.44 16.87 13.31
CA GLU A 48 17.19 16.17 12.26
C GLU A 48 18.55 16.84 11.95
N ALA A 49 18.72 18.12 12.35
CA ALA A 49 19.93 18.87 12.10
C ALA A 49 21.07 18.62 13.10
N GLU A 50 20.81 18.13 14.31
CA GLU A 50 21.82 18.07 15.38
C GLU A 50 22.08 16.68 15.96
N GLY A 51 21.29 15.66 15.60
CA GLY A 51 21.53 14.26 16.03
C GLY A 51 21.51 14.00 17.55
N ILE A 52 21.18 15.00 18.37
CA ILE A 52 21.13 14.93 19.81
C ILE A 52 19.73 15.25 20.31
N CYS A 53 19.14 14.34 21.05
CA CYS A 53 17.88 14.58 21.74
C CYS A 53 18.15 15.40 23.01
N GLU A 54 18.17 16.72 22.90
CA GLU A 54 18.45 17.62 24.05
C GLU A 54 17.35 17.64 25.11
N LYS A 55 16.16 17.12 24.82
CA LYS A 55 15.03 17.12 25.77
C LYS A 55 14.50 15.71 26.01
N THR A 56 14.77 15.21 27.20
CA THR A 56 14.11 14.01 27.71
C THR A 56 12.63 14.28 27.95
N THR A 57 11.76 13.60 27.22
CA THR A 57 10.33 13.63 27.48
C THR A 57 9.98 12.68 28.61
N LYS A 58 9.35 13.18 29.68
CA LYS A 58 8.88 12.35 30.78
C LYS A 58 7.37 12.18 30.73
N VAL A 59 6.93 10.95 30.72
CA VAL A 59 5.52 10.56 30.66
C VAL A 59 5.16 9.80 31.92
N ASN A 60 4.24 10.33 32.70
CA ASN A 60 3.76 9.69 33.93
C ASN A 60 2.38 9.08 33.68
N LEU A 61 2.31 7.75 33.75
CA LEU A 61 1.11 6.98 33.48
C LEU A 61 0.44 6.53 34.77
N LYS A 62 -0.87 6.69 34.86
CA LYS A 62 -1.66 6.09 35.96
C LYS A 62 -1.90 4.61 35.73
N LYS A 63 -2.15 4.18 34.48
CA LYS A 63 -2.46 2.78 34.13
C LYS A 63 -1.70 2.30 32.88
N SER A 64 -1.99 2.89 31.74
CA SER A 64 -1.48 2.47 30.44
C SER A 64 -1.27 3.64 29.50
N ALA A 65 -0.45 3.43 28.48
CA ALA A 65 -0.38 4.28 27.29
C ALA A 65 -0.45 3.42 26.04
N SER A 66 -1.04 4.00 25.00
CA SER A 66 -1.09 3.39 23.68
C SER A 66 -0.64 4.39 22.63
N VAL A 67 0.27 3.96 21.78
CA VAL A 67 0.77 4.71 20.62
C VAL A 67 0.39 3.93 19.38
N ASN A 68 -0.67 4.34 18.71
CA ASN A 68 -1.25 3.58 17.61
C ASN A 68 -1.22 4.37 16.31
N ALA A 69 -0.59 3.81 15.28
CA ALA A 69 -0.69 4.25 13.90
C ALA A 69 -1.42 3.16 13.10
N THR A 70 -2.53 3.50 12.48
CA THR A 70 -3.30 2.56 11.65
C THR A 70 -3.66 3.25 10.35
N ASP A 71 -3.41 2.56 9.25
CA ASP A 71 -3.70 3.03 7.90
C ASP A 71 -4.35 1.89 7.10
N ASN A 72 -5.54 2.16 6.60
CA ASN A 72 -6.25 1.29 5.67
C ASN A 72 -6.29 1.97 4.31
N THR A 73 -5.94 1.25 3.26
CA THR A 73 -5.95 1.76 1.89
C THR A 73 -6.70 0.77 1.01
N ASN A 74 -7.73 1.26 0.33
CA ASN A 74 -8.49 0.51 -0.65
C ASN A 74 -8.38 1.24 -2.00
N ILE A 75 -7.87 0.55 -3.02
CA ILE A 75 -7.67 1.10 -4.36
C ILE A 75 -8.31 0.16 -5.36
N ILE A 76 -9.24 0.67 -6.14
CA ILE A 76 -9.82 -0.05 -7.27
C ILE A 76 -9.58 0.79 -8.53
N THR A 77 -8.83 0.25 -9.47
CA THR A 77 -8.60 0.88 -10.77
C THR A 77 -9.14 -0.01 -11.89
N ALA A 78 -9.74 0.61 -12.89
CA ALA A 78 -10.15 -0.07 -14.10
C ALA A 78 -9.83 0.80 -15.32
N ALA A 79 -9.01 0.29 -16.20
CA ALA A 79 -8.69 0.94 -17.48
C ALA A 79 -9.13 0.05 -18.66
N GLY A 80 -9.83 0.63 -19.61
CA GLY A 80 -10.31 -0.12 -20.76
C GLY A 80 -10.26 0.68 -22.07
N ALA A 81 -9.95 0.02 -23.17
CA ALA A 81 -10.04 0.62 -24.50
C ALA A 81 -10.69 -0.34 -25.49
N VAL A 82 -11.62 0.18 -26.27
CA VAL A 82 -12.36 -0.57 -27.30
C VAL A 82 -12.26 0.15 -28.65
N GLY A 83 -11.66 -0.49 -29.64
CA GLY A 83 -11.59 0.01 -31.01
C GLY A 83 -12.36 -0.93 -31.95
N ILE A 84 -13.47 -0.46 -32.56
CA ILE A 84 -14.32 -1.24 -33.46
C ILE A 84 -14.42 -0.57 -34.83
N THR A 85 -14.17 -1.33 -35.88
CA THR A 85 -14.31 -0.86 -37.28
C THR A 85 -15.06 -1.88 -38.10
N THR A 86 -16.02 -1.42 -38.89
CA THR A 86 -16.63 -2.22 -39.96
C THR A 86 -16.03 -1.84 -41.31
N GLY A 87 -15.42 -2.81 -41.99
CA GLY A 87 -14.73 -2.59 -43.29
C GLY A 87 -13.24 -2.26 -43.21
N GLY A 88 -12.64 -2.26 -42.00
CA GLY A 88 -11.21 -1.93 -41.77
C GLY A 88 -10.59 -2.66 -40.62
N SER A 89 -9.62 -2.00 -39.96
CA SER A 89 -8.87 -2.55 -38.81
C SER A 89 -9.22 -1.85 -37.52
N GLY A 90 -9.50 -2.62 -36.47
CA GLY A 90 -9.80 -2.08 -35.13
C GLY A 90 -8.63 -2.31 -34.14
N VAL A 91 -8.23 -1.25 -33.43
CA VAL A 91 -7.15 -1.31 -32.43
C VAL A 91 -7.67 -0.76 -31.10
N GLY A 92 -7.55 -1.55 -30.03
CA GLY A 92 -7.86 -1.13 -28.66
C GLY A 92 -6.66 -1.37 -27.73
N GLY A 93 -6.21 -0.34 -27.02
CA GLY A 93 -5.08 -0.48 -26.10
C GLY A 93 -5.29 0.25 -24.78
N SER A 94 -4.98 -0.39 -23.67
CA SER A 94 -5.04 0.24 -22.35
C SER A 94 -3.77 0.02 -21.55
N VAL A 95 -3.40 1.03 -20.78
CA VAL A 95 -2.26 0.98 -19.87
C VAL A 95 -2.71 1.54 -18.53
N ASP A 96 -2.48 0.80 -17.46
CA ASP A 96 -2.64 1.26 -16.09
C ASP A 96 -1.32 1.16 -15.34
N VAL A 97 -0.93 2.24 -14.68
CA VAL A 97 0.23 2.28 -13.79
C VAL A 97 -0.23 2.81 -12.45
N THR A 98 -0.24 1.96 -11.46
CA THR A 98 -0.62 2.32 -10.09
C THR A 98 0.57 2.16 -9.16
N VAL A 99 0.93 3.23 -8.45
CA VAL A 99 2.02 3.27 -7.48
C VAL A 99 1.46 3.65 -6.12
N LEU A 100 1.63 2.80 -5.12
CA LEU A 100 1.32 3.07 -3.73
C LEU A 100 2.61 3.14 -2.90
N LEU A 101 2.88 4.30 -2.29
CA LEU A 101 3.97 4.51 -1.35
C LEU A 101 3.38 4.75 0.03
N LYS A 102 3.61 3.83 0.97
CA LYS A 102 2.95 3.85 2.27
C LYS A 102 3.93 3.76 3.43
N GLU A 103 3.68 4.55 4.46
CA GLU A 103 4.53 4.63 5.65
C GLU A 103 3.66 4.69 6.91
N VAL A 104 3.71 3.67 7.75
CA VAL A 104 2.90 3.59 8.98
C VAL A 104 3.81 3.40 10.18
N LYS A 105 3.96 4.42 11.01
CA LYS A 105 4.93 4.39 12.10
C LYS A 105 4.32 4.77 13.45
N ALA A 106 4.40 3.85 14.41
CA ALA A 106 4.12 4.09 15.81
C ALA A 106 5.44 4.12 16.59
N ILE A 107 5.76 5.27 17.17
CA ILE A 107 7.10 5.53 17.71
C ILE A 107 7.02 6.10 19.11
N VAL A 108 7.75 5.51 20.04
CA VAL A 108 8.19 6.19 21.25
C VAL A 108 9.54 6.82 20.94
N ALA A 109 9.65 8.14 21.07
CA ALA A 109 10.84 8.88 20.68
C ALA A 109 12.07 8.51 21.51
N GLU A 110 13.23 8.78 20.94
CA GLU A 110 14.53 8.61 21.62
C GLU A 110 14.58 9.35 22.96
N GLY A 111 15.19 8.77 23.97
CA GLY A 111 15.35 9.34 25.31
C GLY A 111 14.05 9.53 26.08
N THR A 112 12.90 9.04 25.59
CA THR A 112 11.63 9.16 26.30
C THR A 112 11.61 8.27 27.54
N GLU A 113 11.23 8.86 28.68
CA GLU A 113 11.09 8.17 29.97
C GLU A 113 9.60 7.98 30.28
N VAL A 114 9.12 6.75 30.35
CA VAL A 114 7.73 6.37 30.66
C VAL A 114 7.70 5.75 32.06
N TYR A 115 7.07 6.42 33.01
CA TYR A 115 6.92 5.97 34.38
C TYR A 115 5.49 5.65 34.75
N TYR A 116 5.29 4.60 35.53
CA TYR A 116 4.01 4.29 36.14
C TYR A 116 3.93 4.89 37.54
N VAL A 117 3.03 5.85 37.73
CA VAL A 117 2.85 6.52 39.03
C VAL A 117 1.95 5.74 39.99
N SER A 118 1.26 4.70 39.51
CA SER A 118 0.44 3.83 40.34
C SER A 118 1.14 2.48 40.56
N VAL A 119 1.27 2.08 41.80
CA VAL A 119 1.82 0.77 42.20
C VAL A 119 0.81 -0.36 42.00
N ILE A 120 -0.49 -0.01 41.83
CA ILE A 120 -1.56 -0.99 41.72
C ILE A 120 -1.77 -1.32 40.24
N ALA A 121 -1.21 -2.46 39.81
CA ALA A 121 -1.39 -3.14 38.53
C ALA A 121 -1.39 -2.22 37.28
N PRO A 122 -0.24 -1.60 36.93
CA PRO A 122 -0.14 -0.91 35.67
C PRO A 122 -0.34 -1.91 34.52
N GLU A 123 -1.19 -1.54 33.54
CA GLU A 123 -1.48 -2.36 32.35
C GLU A 123 -0.26 -2.34 31.41
N GLY A 124 0.33 -1.17 31.18
CA GLY A 124 1.60 -1.06 30.45
C GLY A 124 1.63 -0.09 29.29
N LEU A 125 2.62 -0.25 28.43
CA LEU A 125 2.83 0.51 27.21
C LEU A 125 2.57 -0.37 26.00
N SER A 126 1.72 0.08 25.10
CA SER A 126 1.47 -0.54 23.79
C SER A 126 1.87 0.40 22.66
N VAL A 127 2.66 -0.08 21.72
CA VAL A 127 3.08 0.65 20.53
C VAL A 127 2.69 -0.22 19.32
N THR A 128 1.73 0.25 18.53
CA THR A 128 1.14 -0.56 17.45
C THR A 128 1.14 0.21 16.14
N ALA A 129 1.78 -0.35 15.13
CA ALA A 129 1.68 0.09 13.74
C ALA A 129 0.93 -0.96 12.94
N LYS A 130 -0.14 -0.56 12.25
CA LYS A 130 -0.93 -1.47 11.44
C LYS A 130 -1.19 -0.88 10.06
N SER A 131 -0.86 -1.65 9.03
CA SER A 131 -1.19 -1.35 7.65
C SER A 131 -2.15 -2.39 7.09
N THR A 132 -3.07 -1.96 6.24
CA THR A 132 -3.95 -2.85 5.47
C THR A 132 -4.13 -2.27 4.07
N GLU A 133 -3.91 -3.10 3.05
CA GLU A 133 -4.08 -2.77 1.65
C GLU A 133 -5.05 -3.75 0.99
N ASP A 134 -6.06 -3.23 0.29
CA ASP A 134 -6.89 -3.97 -0.65
C ASP A 134 -6.80 -3.25 -2.00
N ILE A 135 -6.09 -3.85 -2.96
CA ILE A 135 -5.79 -3.22 -4.24
C ILE A 135 -6.29 -4.13 -5.36
N GLU A 136 -7.15 -3.59 -6.21
CA GLU A 136 -7.69 -4.29 -7.36
C GLU A 136 -7.48 -3.46 -8.63
N ALA A 137 -6.68 -3.97 -9.57
CA ALA A 137 -6.41 -3.34 -10.85
C ALA A 137 -6.91 -4.23 -11.99
N PHE A 138 -7.77 -3.67 -12.83
CA PHE A 138 -8.36 -4.34 -13.99
C PHE A 138 -8.04 -3.55 -15.25
N VAL A 139 -7.36 -4.15 -16.20
CA VAL A 139 -6.97 -3.49 -17.44
C VAL A 139 -7.34 -4.36 -18.63
N PHE A 140 -8.07 -3.79 -19.58
CA PHE A 140 -8.45 -4.56 -20.77
C PHE A 140 -8.40 -3.75 -22.07
N GLY A 141 -8.06 -4.43 -23.16
CA GLY A 141 -8.10 -3.91 -24.51
C GLY A 141 -8.93 -4.80 -25.43
N LEU A 142 -9.75 -4.20 -26.26
CA LEU A 142 -10.51 -4.91 -27.30
C LEU A 142 -10.33 -4.21 -28.64
N GLY A 143 -9.84 -4.95 -29.64
CA GLY A 143 -9.82 -4.54 -31.02
C GLY A 143 -10.78 -5.41 -31.84
N ALA A 144 -11.65 -4.82 -32.67
CA ALA A 144 -12.50 -5.56 -33.59
C ALA A 144 -12.51 -4.91 -34.96
N GLY A 145 -12.34 -5.71 -36.01
CA GLY A 145 -12.32 -5.22 -37.40
C GLY A 145 -12.61 -6.33 -38.41
N ASP A 146 -13.09 -5.94 -39.59
CA ASP A 146 -13.35 -6.91 -40.65
C ASP A 146 -12.07 -7.49 -41.24
N ASN A 147 -11.06 -6.62 -41.48
CA ASN A 147 -9.80 -7.02 -42.14
C ASN A 147 -8.76 -7.51 -41.16
N SER A 148 -8.60 -6.82 -40.03
CA SER A 148 -7.68 -7.22 -38.99
C SER A 148 -8.02 -6.53 -37.66
N SER A 149 -7.48 -7.05 -36.56
CA SER A 149 -7.62 -6.38 -35.27
C SER A 149 -6.36 -6.56 -34.41
N ALA A 150 -6.11 -5.57 -33.58
CA ALA A 150 -5.08 -5.67 -32.56
C ALA A 150 -5.60 -5.14 -31.23
N SER A 151 -5.15 -5.73 -30.15
CA SER A 151 -5.44 -5.20 -28.82
C SER A 151 -4.23 -5.36 -27.90
N GLY A 152 -4.13 -4.45 -26.95
CA GLY A 152 -3.10 -4.50 -25.94
C GLY A 152 -3.62 -4.07 -24.57
N SER A 153 -3.11 -4.70 -23.52
CA SER A 153 -3.33 -4.22 -22.16
C SER A 153 -2.06 -4.40 -21.32
N ILE A 154 -1.71 -3.38 -20.60
CA ILE A 154 -0.56 -3.40 -19.68
C ILE A 154 -1.03 -2.86 -18.34
N SER A 155 -0.85 -3.66 -17.30
CA SER A 155 -1.05 -3.23 -15.93
C SER A 155 0.27 -3.33 -15.17
N VAL A 156 0.69 -2.24 -14.55
CA VAL A 156 1.87 -2.18 -13.69
C VAL A 156 1.45 -1.68 -12.33
N LEU A 157 1.59 -2.51 -11.33
CA LEU A 157 1.28 -2.18 -9.95
C LEU A 157 2.55 -2.23 -9.10
N VAL A 158 2.89 -1.09 -8.49
CA VAL A 158 4.03 -0.95 -7.58
C VAL A 158 3.50 -0.60 -6.20
N VAL A 159 3.83 -1.41 -5.22
CA VAL A 159 3.45 -1.19 -3.81
C VAL A 159 4.72 -1.19 -2.96
N GLU A 160 4.99 -0.07 -2.32
CA GLU A 160 6.04 0.07 -1.31
C GLU A 160 5.39 0.39 0.04
N ASN A 161 5.66 -0.43 1.06
CA ASN A 161 5.04 -0.31 2.37
C ASN A 161 6.06 -0.45 3.50
N ASP A 162 6.19 0.58 4.36
CA ASP A 162 7.07 0.58 5.54
C ASP A 162 6.24 0.69 6.82
N VAL A 163 6.15 -0.40 7.58
CA VAL A 163 5.39 -0.50 8.83
C VAL A 163 6.35 -0.66 10.00
N LEU A 164 6.36 0.31 10.91
CA LEU A 164 7.31 0.35 12.01
C LEU A 164 6.63 0.60 13.37
N SER A 165 6.80 -0.34 14.30
CA SER A 165 6.58 -0.13 15.73
C SER A 165 7.93 0.00 16.43
N ASN A 166 8.21 1.15 17.03
CA ASN A 166 9.56 1.44 17.57
C ASN A 166 9.52 2.03 18.97
N LEU A 167 10.27 1.44 19.87
CA LEU A 167 10.74 2.07 21.09
C LEU A 167 12.14 2.64 20.82
N GLY A 168 12.29 3.96 20.86
CA GLY A 168 13.52 4.67 20.46
C GLY A 168 14.74 4.32 21.32
N ASN A 169 15.91 4.72 20.84
CA ASN A 169 17.15 4.55 21.62
C ASN A 169 17.08 5.28 22.96
N TYR A 170 17.79 4.78 23.96
CA TYR A 170 17.87 5.38 25.31
C TYR A 170 16.50 5.57 26.00
N ALA A 171 15.45 4.95 25.50
CA ALA A 171 14.14 5.00 26.14
C ALA A 171 14.16 4.26 27.48
N LYS A 172 13.43 4.79 28.46
CA LYS A 172 13.25 4.14 29.75
C LYS A 172 11.78 3.86 29.99
N VAL A 173 11.41 2.64 30.34
CA VAL A 173 10.02 2.25 30.60
C VAL A 173 9.93 1.53 31.95
N GLY A 174 9.07 2.06 32.83
CA GLY A 174 8.88 1.53 34.17
C GLY A 174 10.03 1.87 35.15
N ASN A 175 9.98 1.25 36.31
CA ASN A 175 11.03 1.27 37.34
C ASN A 175 10.95 -0.01 38.17
N GLU A 176 11.88 -0.18 39.12
CA GLU A 176 11.97 -1.39 39.95
C GLU A 176 10.68 -1.69 40.75
N ASN A 177 9.98 -0.66 41.16
CA ASN A 177 8.81 -0.78 42.04
C ASN A 177 7.48 -0.81 41.25
N SER A 178 7.50 -0.41 39.95
CA SER A 178 6.28 -0.31 39.14
C SER A 178 6.53 -0.79 37.71
N ARG A 179 6.03 -1.98 37.42
CA ARG A 179 6.24 -2.70 36.15
C ARG A 179 4.92 -3.00 35.47
N GLY A 180 4.72 -2.50 34.27
CA GLY A 180 3.62 -2.88 33.35
C GLY A 180 4.10 -3.85 32.28
N ASN A 181 3.22 -4.20 31.37
CA ASN A 181 3.60 -4.92 30.14
C ASN A 181 4.16 -3.92 29.11
N VAL A 182 5.05 -4.38 28.23
CA VAL A 182 5.51 -3.60 27.07
C VAL A 182 5.23 -4.43 25.83
N ASN A 183 4.37 -3.91 24.97
CA ASN A 183 3.96 -4.58 23.74
C ASN A 183 4.31 -3.69 22.54
N LEU A 184 5.16 -4.18 21.65
CA LEU A 184 5.45 -3.58 20.36
C LEU A 184 4.89 -4.50 19.27
N SER A 185 4.03 -3.99 18.41
CA SER A 185 3.43 -4.76 17.33
C SER A 185 3.46 -3.97 16.03
N ALA A 186 4.03 -4.57 14.99
CA ALA A 186 3.92 -4.09 13.63
C ALA A 186 3.17 -5.16 12.81
N SER A 187 2.15 -4.78 12.07
CA SER A 187 1.43 -5.69 11.21
C SER A 187 1.12 -5.07 9.86
N ASP A 188 1.33 -5.86 8.83
CA ASP A 188 1.02 -5.51 7.46
C ASP A 188 0.14 -6.62 6.86
N GLN A 189 -0.95 -6.21 6.21
CA GLN A 189 -1.84 -7.13 5.52
C GLN A 189 -2.19 -6.57 4.15
N ALA A 190 -1.72 -7.23 3.09
CA ALA A 190 -1.96 -6.83 1.72
C ALA A 190 -2.74 -7.89 0.95
N LYS A 191 -3.83 -7.47 0.31
CA LYS A 191 -4.55 -8.22 -0.70
C LYS A 191 -4.44 -7.46 -2.02
N ILE A 192 -3.85 -8.09 -3.04
CA ILE A 192 -3.57 -7.45 -4.31
C ILE A 192 -4.06 -8.32 -5.45
N ILE A 193 -4.90 -7.76 -6.30
CA ILE A 193 -5.39 -8.39 -7.52
C ILE A 193 -5.01 -7.50 -8.69
N ASN A 194 -4.25 -8.05 -9.65
CA ASN A 194 -3.83 -7.37 -10.85
C ASN A 194 -4.18 -8.21 -12.08
N ILE A 195 -5.12 -7.75 -12.89
CA ILE A 195 -5.62 -8.49 -14.05
C ILE A 195 -5.52 -7.64 -15.31
N ALA A 196 -4.82 -8.15 -16.31
CA ALA A 196 -4.74 -7.57 -17.64
C ALA A 196 -5.32 -8.53 -18.68
N GLY A 197 -6.18 -8.01 -19.56
CA GLY A 197 -6.80 -8.79 -20.61
C GLY A 197 -6.78 -8.08 -21.97
N ALA A 198 -6.48 -8.81 -23.03
CA ALA A 198 -6.53 -8.27 -24.40
C ALA A 198 -7.17 -9.28 -25.37
N ALA A 199 -8.11 -8.82 -26.18
CA ALA A 199 -8.73 -9.65 -27.20
C ALA A 199 -8.81 -8.93 -28.55
N GLY A 200 -8.42 -9.63 -29.61
CA GLY A 200 -8.61 -9.22 -30.98
C GLY A 200 -9.71 -10.03 -31.65
N LEU A 201 -10.59 -9.40 -32.41
CA LEU A 201 -11.65 -10.05 -33.20
C LEU A 201 -11.56 -9.60 -34.66
N SER A 202 -11.49 -10.55 -35.61
CA SER A 202 -11.51 -10.25 -37.04
C SER A 202 -12.41 -11.22 -37.78
N ILE A 203 -13.10 -10.74 -38.81
CA ILE A 203 -13.98 -11.57 -39.65
C ILE A 203 -13.19 -12.26 -40.75
N SER A 204 -12.30 -11.55 -41.44
CA SER A 204 -11.62 -12.04 -42.63
C SER A 204 -10.12 -11.96 -42.60
N GLY A 205 -9.51 -11.48 -41.52
CA GLY A 205 -8.07 -11.30 -41.38
C GLY A 205 -7.47 -11.82 -40.08
N ASN A 206 -6.32 -11.28 -39.72
CA ASN A 206 -5.59 -11.68 -38.52
C ASN A 206 -6.05 -10.87 -37.31
N CYS A 207 -6.08 -11.51 -36.13
CA CYS A 207 -6.25 -10.85 -34.86
C CYS A 207 -5.08 -11.13 -33.91
N VAL A 208 -4.72 -10.15 -33.09
CA VAL A 208 -3.65 -10.25 -32.11
C VAL A 208 -4.08 -9.55 -30.82
N GLY A 209 -4.01 -10.27 -29.71
CA GLY A 209 -4.12 -9.72 -28.37
C GLY A 209 -2.80 -9.88 -27.60
N ILE A 210 -2.35 -8.84 -26.91
CA ILE A 210 -1.17 -8.87 -26.04
C ILE A 210 -1.52 -8.27 -24.70
N SER A 211 -1.26 -9.00 -23.62
CA SER A 211 -1.49 -8.49 -22.27
C SER A 211 -0.29 -8.74 -21.37
N ASN A 212 -0.05 -7.80 -20.45
CA ASN A 212 0.95 -7.92 -19.42
C ASN A 212 0.39 -7.41 -18.07
N ALA A 213 0.67 -8.13 -16.99
CA ALA A 213 0.29 -7.75 -15.63
C ALA A 213 1.50 -7.88 -14.70
N ASP A 214 2.16 -6.76 -14.46
CA ASP A 214 3.34 -6.70 -13.59
C ASP A 214 2.94 -6.25 -12.19
N LEU A 215 3.47 -6.93 -11.17
CA LEU A 215 3.32 -6.58 -9.78
C LEU A 215 4.70 -6.52 -9.12
N ILE A 216 5.01 -5.36 -8.55
CA ILE A 216 6.19 -5.14 -7.71
C ILE A 216 5.69 -4.82 -6.30
N PHE A 217 6.01 -5.67 -5.36
CA PHE A 217 5.68 -5.48 -3.94
C PHE A 217 6.97 -5.44 -3.12
N ASP A 218 7.24 -4.30 -2.48
CA ASP A 218 8.35 -4.12 -1.53
C ASP A 218 7.77 -3.70 -0.18
N GLY A 219 7.75 -4.63 0.77
CA GLY A 219 7.16 -4.45 2.09
C GLY A 219 8.16 -4.66 3.21
N THR A 220 8.24 -3.69 4.10
CA THR A 220 9.04 -3.80 5.32
C THR A 220 8.16 -3.68 6.55
N THR A 221 8.12 -4.71 7.40
CA THR A 221 7.37 -4.71 8.66
C THR A 221 8.31 -4.99 9.83
N LYS A 222 8.47 -4.01 10.71
CA LYS A 222 9.43 -4.10 11.83
C LYS A 222 8.82 -3.68 13.15
N ALA A 223 9.05 -4.50 14.18
CA ALA A 223 8.87 -4.11 15.58
C ALA A 223 10.23 -4.18 16.28
N ARG A 224 10.65 -3.10 16.93
CA ARG A 224 12.00 -3.04 17.54
C ARG A 224 12.06 -2.20 18.80
N ILE A 225 13.01 -2.57 19.65
CA ILE A 225 13.48 -1.80 20.78
C ILE A 225 14.85 -1.22 20.40
N GLY A 226 15.01 0.10 20.57
CA GLY A 226 16.23 0.81 20.27
C GLY A 226 17.38 0.49 21.22
N ASN A 227 18.58 0.89 20.83
CA ASN A 227 19.79 0.66 21.59
C ASN A 227 19.80 1.39 22.95
N ASN A 228 20.45 0.80 23.95
CA ASN A 228 20.62 1.38 25.29
C ASN A 228 19.28 1.72 26.00
N SER A 229 18.18 1.09 25.61
CA SER A 229 16.90 1.24 26.29
C SER A 229 16.87 0.42 27.58
N ILE A 230 16.23 0.95 28.63
CA ILE A 230 16.09 0.31 29.93
C ILE A 230 14.60 0.05 30.17
N ILE A 231 14.23 -1.22 30.32
CA ILE A 231 12.83 -1.63 30.46
C ILE A 231 12.64 -2.43 31.73
N PHE A 232 11.84 -1.89 32.66
CA PHE A 232 11.33 -2.59 33.83
C PHE A 232 9.89 -3.01 33.53
N ALA A 233 9.71 -4.21 33.04
CA ALA A 233 8.39 -4.73 32.65
C ALA A 233 8.07 -6.06 33.33
N LYS A 234 6.78 -6.42 33.37
CA LYS A 234 6.32 -7.79 33.68
C LYS A 234 6.57 -8.71 32.51
N ASN A 235 6.14 -8.26 31.32
CA ASN A 235 6.35 -8.97 30.08
C ASN A 235 6.77 -7.96 28.99
N VAL A 236 7.63 -8.37 28.10
CA VAL A 236 8.00 -7.63 26.89
C VAL A 236 7.66 -8.51 25.69
N ASN A 237 6.74 -8.03 24.87
CA ASN A 237 6.35 -8.67 23.62
C ASN A 237 6.77 -7.78 22.45
N VAL A 238 7.53 -8.32 21.52
CA VAL A 238 7.92 -7.64 20.28
C VAL A 238 7.52 -8.56 19.13
N ASN A 239 6.57 -8.12 18.32
CA ASN A 239 6.01 -8.93 17.26
C ASN A 239 5.92 -8.14 15.95
N SER A 240 6.34 -8.75 14.84
CA SER A 240 6.06 -8.27 13.51
C SER A 240 5.39 -9.35 12.68
N LYS A 241 4.38 -8.99 11.91
CA LYS A 241 3.65 -9.91 11.05
C LYS A 241 3.39 -9.26 9.69
N THR A 242 3.72 -9.97 8.63
CA THR A 242 3.30 -9.63 7.26
C THR A 242 2.44 -10.77 6.73
N ASP A 243 1.32 -10.41 6.10
CA ASP A 243 0.40 -11.34 5.45
C ASP A 243 0.04 -10.76 4.07
N THR A 244 0.60 -11.34 3.01
CA THR A 244 0.44 -10.83 1.65
C THR A 244 -0.20 -11.89 0.77
N ASN A 245 -1.33 -11.54 0.17
CA ASN A 245 -2.03 -12.36 -0.80
C ASN A 245 -2.08 -11.63 -2.14
N THR A 246 -1.44 -12.18 -3.15
CA THR A 246 -1.32 -11.56 -4.46
C THR A 246 -1.80 -12.47 -5.58
N VAL A 247 -2.55 -11.89 -6.51
CA VAL A 247 -2.97 -12.53 -7.75
C VAL A 247 -2.63 -11.60 -8.90
N SER A 248 -1.77 -12.04 -9.82
CA SER A 248 -1.46 -11.31 -11.04
C SER A 248 -1.72 -12.21 -12.25
N VAL A 249 -2.57 -11.78 -13.15
CA VAL A 249 -3.02 -12.58 -14.28
C VAL A 249 -3.02 -11.75 -15.57
N ALA A 250 -2.41 -12.26 -16.62
CA ALA A 250 -2.50 -11.70 -17.96
C ALA A 250 -3.13 -12.73 -18.92
N VAL A 251 -4.14 -12.32 -19.66
CA VAL A 251 -4.87 -13.15 -20.62
C VAL A 251 -4.95 -12.45 -21.97
N SER A 252 -4.57 -13.12 -23.05
CA SER A 252 -4.67 -12.59 -24.41
C SER A 252 -5.24 -13.62 -25.38
N GLY A 253 -5.98 -13.14 -26.40
CA GLY A 253 -6.60 -13.96 -27.45
C GLY A 253 -6.84 -13.19 -28.76
#